data_b33bad451a325e71665ba28f13bcc795
#
_entry.id   b33bad451a325e71665ba28f13bcc795
#
_cell.length_a   1.000
_cell.length_b   1.000
_cell.length_c   1.000
_cell.angle_alpha   90.00
_cell.angle_beta   90.00
_cell.angle_gamma   90.00
#
_symmetry.space_group_name_H-M   'P 1'
#
loop_
_entity.id
_entity.type
_entity.pdbx_description
1 polymer ?
#
loop_
_entity_poly.entity_id
_entity_poly.type
_entity_poly.pdbx_seq_one_letter_code
_entity_poly.pdbx_strand_id
1 'polypeptide(L)'
;DYDYKSDLKNGDKYTVTANIDVYGAEESGDMTWFEYDDKYYTYKTADVKDGKVTKDFTVEGLEKTQEIDPFEGLEFECSGGVPFVKPYSVKSESIPAALKDNVSYSVSCDDYIGIGGTFKVTCSPYSSLARNGITLSGKTETNDWGDTVYVKEITVDETFPAYVTADNGKAAMDSYQSYIDDKIEDMRKDIKGHYGNIYRVF
;
A
#
# COMPACT_ATOMS: atom_id res chain seq x y z
N ASP A 1 -21.83 21.91 15.64
CA ASP A 1 -21.84 20.76 14.72
C ASP A 1 -20.95 21.10 13.54
N TYR A 2 -19.99 20.27 13.27
CA TYR A 2 -19.15 20.38 12.08
C TYR A 2 -19.69 19.36 11.06
N ASP A 3 -20.15 19.85 9.93
CA ASP A 3 -20.43 19.03 8.77
C ASP A 3 -19.08 18.62 8.17
N TYR A 4 -18.60 17.43 8.54
CA TYR A 4 -17.29 16.95 8.13
C TYR A 4 -17.36 16.52 6.67
N LYS A 5 -16.90 17.37 5.76
CA LYS A 5 -16.67 16.97 4.36
C LYS A 5 -15.25 16.47 4.21
N SER A 6 -15.09 15.21 3.85
CA SER A 6 -13.84 14.65 3.33
C SER A 6 -13.72 14.99 1.83
N ASP A 7 -12.49 14.93 1.32
CA ASP A 7 -12.18 15.05 -0.12
C ASP A 7 -12.47 16.42 -0.75
N LEU A 8 -12.26 17.48 0.00
CA LEU A 8 -12.38 18.86 -0.50
C LEU A 8 -11.30 19.15 -1.55
N LYS A 9 -11.71 19.84 -2.62
CA LYS A 9 -10.84 20.31 -3.71
C LYS A 9 -10.77 21.85 -3.72
N ASN A 10 -9.72 22.39 -4.31
CA ASN A 10 -9.64 23.83 -4.53
C ASN A 10 -10.88 24.33 -5.31
N GLY A 11 -11.53 25.35 -4.79
CA GLY A 11 -12.77 25.92 -5.31
C GLY A 11 -14.03 25.37 -4.68
N ASP A 12 -13.97 24.29 -3.89
CA ASP A 12 -15.12 23.80 -3.15
C ASP A 12 -15.54 24.81 -2.08
N LYS A 13 -16.86 24.94 -1.90
CA LYS A 13 -17.44 25.81 -0.86
C LYS A 13 -17.99 24.95 0.28
N TYR A 14 -17.71 25.39 1.47
CA TYR A 14 -18.30 24.83 2.68
C TYR A 14 -18.71 25.90 3.65
N THR A 15 -19.73 25.64 4.42
CA THR A 15 -20.29 26.55 5.41
C THR A 15 -19.95 26.02 6.80
N VAL A 16 -19.28 26.84 7.60
CA VAL A 16 -19.07 26.55 9.02
C VAL A 16 -20.20 27.21 9.81
N THR A 17 -20.90 26.42 10.62
CA THR A 17 -21.93 26.89 11.53
C THR A 17 -21.43 26.78 12.96
N ALA A 18 -21.29 27.91 13.63
CA ALA A 18 -21.03 27.95 15.06
C ALA A 18 -22.34 28.16 15.81
N ASN A 19 -22.64 27.29 16.78
CA ASN A 19 -23.70 27.53 17.74
C ASN A 19 -23.16 28.51 18.78
N ILE A 20 -23.83 29.66 18.90
CA ILE A 20 -23.51 30.63 19.93
C ILE A 20 -24.56 30.46 21.03
N ASP A 21 -24.28 29.54 21.94
CA ASP A 21 -25.04 29.44 23.18
C ASP A 21 -24.31 30.30 24.24
N VAL A 22 -24.57 31.57 24.21
CA VAL A 22 -23.83 32.53 25.02
C VAL A 22 -24.59 32.81 26.30
N TYR A 23 -24.23 32.09 27.35
CA TYR A 23 -24.64 32.48 28.67
C TYR A 23 -23.93 33.78 29.05
N GLY A 24 -24.67 34.90 29.13
CA GLY A 24 -24.11 36.19 29.51
C GLY A 24 -23.66 37.09 28.37
N ALA A 25 -24.13 36.88 27.14
CA ALA A 25 -23.91 37.86 26.07
C ALA A 25 -24.65 39.17 26.38
N GLU A 26 -23.97 40.27 26.22
CA GLU A 26 -24.53 41.63 26.35
C GLU A 26 -24.68 42.24 24.97
N GLU A 27 -25.86 42.81 24.70
CA GLU A 27 -26.15 43.53 23.49
C GLU A 27 -25.91 45.04 23.70
N SER A 28 -25.17 45.65 22.79
CA SER A 28 -25.00 47.08 22.74
C SER A 28 -25.13 47.57 21.30
N GLY A 29 -26.30 48.09 20.97
CA GLY A 29 -26.63 48.53 19.62
C GLY A 29 -26.63 47.33 18.62
N ASP A 30 -25.88 47.46 17.55
CA ASP A 30 -25.76 46.47 16.48
C ASP A 30 -24.73 45.33 16.75
N MET A 31 -24.11 45.37 17.92
CA MET A 31 -23.03 44.44 18.30
C MET A 31 -23.41 43.67 19.55
N THR A 32 -23.17 42.38 19.51
CA THR A 32 -23.23 41.50 20.68
C THR A 32 -21.80 41.10 21.03
N TRP A 33 -21.52 41.07 22.33
CA TRP A 33 -20.19 40.68 22.82
C TRP A 33 -20.32 39.69 23.97
N PHE A 34 -19.30 38.86 24.12
CA PHE A 34 -19.21 37.84 25.18
C PHE A 34 -17.76 37.64 25.59
N GLU A 35 -17.56 37.20 26.80
CA GLU A 35 -16.24 36.83 27.34
C GLU A 35 -16.08 35.30 27.28
N TYR A 36 -14.93 34.88 26.75
CA TYR A 36 -14.54 33.49 26.76
C TYR A 36 -13.01 33.40 26.94
N ASP A 37 -12.55 32.60 27.91
CA ASP A 37 -11.13 32.40 28.22
C ASP A 37 -10.38 33.71 28.41
N ASP A 38 -10.97 34.60 29.26
CA ASP A 38 -10.46 35.97 29.56
C ASP A 38 -10.28 36.87 28.32
N LYS A 39 -10.97 36.59 27.26
CA LYS A 39 -10.99 37.38 26.02
C LYS A 39 -12.39 37.79 25.63
N TYR A 40 -12.49 39.02 25.13
CA TYR A 40 -13.76 39.53 24.63
C TYR A 40 -13.88 39.31 23.13
N TYR A 41 -15.00 38.74 22.74
CA TYR A 41 -15.38 38.49 21.35
C TYR A 41 -16.64 39.29 21.01
N THR A 42 -16.65 39.86 19.81
CA THR A 42 -17.79 40.63 19.32
C THR A 42 -18.25 40.08 17.98
N TYR A 43 -19.56 40.18 17.75
CA TYR A 43 -20.17 39.91 16.45
C TYR A 43 -21.37 40.83 16.22
N LYS A 44 -21.75 41.03 14.95
CA LYS A 44 -22.93 41.80 14.65
C LYS A 44 -24.17 40.98 14.97
N THR A 45 -25.11 41.57 15.74
CA THR A 45 -26.33 40.86 16.12
C THR A 45 -27.17 40.41 14.92
N ALA A 46 -27.11 41.15 13.80
CA ALA A 46 -27.78 40.78 12.56
C ALA A 46 -27.21 39.52 11.88
N ASP A 47 -26.01 39.12 12.22
CA ASP A 47 -25.36 37.93 11.64
C ASP A 47 -25.71 36.65 12.40
N VAL A 48 -26.43 36.77 13.55
CA VAL A 48 -26.86 35.66 14.37
C VAL A 48 -28.32 35.34 14.05
N LYS A 49 -28.59 34.13 13.60
CA LYS A 49 -29.95 33.62 13.39
C LYS A 49 -30.16 32.36 14.23
N ASP A 50 -31.18 32.37 15.04
CA ASP A 50 -31.55 31.24 15.91
C ASP A 50 -30.35 30.73 16.77
N GLY A 51 -29.54 31.65 17.32
CA GLY A 51 -28.34 31.31 18.09
C GLY A 51 -27.18 30.75 17.28
N LYS A 52 -27.20 30.93 15.96
CA LYS A 52 -26.18 30.39 15.05
C LYS A 52 -25.55 31.50 14.20
N VAL A 53 -24.24 31.41 14.03
CA VAL A 53 -23.50 32.19 13.04
C VAL A 53 -22.96 31.24 11.99
N THR A 54 -23.16 31.60 10.74
CA THR A 54 -22.65 30.85 9.61
C THR A 54 -21.63 31.67 8.83
N LYS A 55 -20.58 31.00 8.36
CA LYS A 55 -19.59 31.63 7.48
C LYS A 55 -19.24 30.68 6.36
N ASP A 56 -19.32 31.18 5.15
CA ASP A 56 -18.88 30.44 3.96
C ASP A 56 -17.39 30.61 3.75
N PHE A 57 -16.74 29.50 3.45
CA PHE A 57 -15.33 29.42 3.08
C PHE A 57 -15.20 28.79 1.72
N THR A 58 -14.19 29.22 0.99
CA THR A 58 -13.76 28.56 -0.23
C THR A 58 -12.44 27.86 0.05
N VAL A 59 -12.31 26.62 -0.36
CA VAL A 59 -11.06 25.87 -0.24
C VAL A 59 -10.06 26.44 -1.24
N GLU A 60 -8.94 26.91 -0.75
CA GLU A 60 -7.84 27.47 -1.56
C GLU A 60 -6.49 26.97 -1.03
N GLY A 61 -5.49 26.94 -1.89
CA GLY A 61 -4.11 26.63 -1.48
C GLY A 61 -3.83 25.14 -1.28
N LEU A 62 -4.76 24.24 -1.64
CA LEU A 62 -4.43 22.83 -1.72
C LEU A 62 -3.47 22.61 -2.87
N GLU A 63 -2.36 21.92 -2.61
CA GLU A 63 -1.42 21.54 -3.63
C GLU A 63 -2.10 20.63 -4.66
N LYS A 64 -1.64 20.67 -5.93
CA LYS A 64 -2.10 19.74 -6.93
C LYS A 64 -1.82 18.33 -6.45
N THR A 65 -2.83 17.46 -6.47
CA THR A 65 -2.65 16.04 -6.21
C THR A 65 -1.66 15.47 -7.21
N GLN A 66 -0.65 14.78 -6.70
CA GLN A 66 0.26 13.99 -7.52
C GLN A 66 -0.38 12.62 -7.75
N GLU A 67 -0.62 12.27 -9.01
CA GLU A 67 -1.08 10.93 -9.37
C GLU A 67 0.12 10.01 -9.57
N ILE A 68 0.12 8.86 -8.90
CA ILE A 68 1.22 7.89 -8.90
C ILE A 68 0.66 6.50 -9.20
N ASP A 69 1.27 5.77 -10.16
CA ASP A 69 1.07 4.32 -10.30
C ASP A 69 1.81 3.61 -9.16
N PRO A 70 1.09 2.96 -8.21
CA PRO A 70 1.73 2.32 -7.08
C PRO A 70 2.57 1.09 -7.46
N PHE A 71 2.50 0.63 -8.69
CA PHE A 71 3.18 -0.57 -9.16
C PHE A 71 4.36 -0.26 -10.10
N GLU A 72 4.63 1.00 -10.37
CA GLU A 72 5.75 1.39 -11.23
C GLU A 72 7.09 1.13 -10.55
N GLY A 73 7.97 0.42 -11.26
CA GLY A 73 9.33 0.18 -10.79
C GLY A 73 9.47 -0.78 -9.59
N LEU A 74 8.40 -1.48 -9.19
CA LEU A 74 8.47 -2.43 -8.08
C LEU A 74 9.36 -3.61 -8.42
N GLU A 75 10.20 -3.97 -7.46
CA GLU A 75 10.97 -5.21 -7.44
C GLU A 75 10.46 -6.14 -6.34
N PHE A 76 10.70 -7.44 -6.51
CA PHE A 76 10.14 -8.45 -5.62
C PHE A 76 11.23 -9.28 -4.95
N GLU A 77 11.00 -9.60 -3.67
CA GLU A 77 11.69 -10.67 -3.00
C GLU A 77 11.07 -11.99 -3.41
N CYS A 78 11.91 -12.94 -3.81
CA CYS A 78 11.47 -14.22 -4.34
C CYS A 78 12.17 -15.38 -3.63
N SER A 79 11.44 -16.49 -3.46
CA SER A 79 12.06 -17.79 -3.26
C SER A 79 12.32 -18.45 -4.62
N GLY A 80 13.46 -19.13 -4.74
CA GLY A 80 13.91 -19.68 -6.02
C GLY A 80 14.46 -18.61 -6.95
N GLY A 81 14.46 -18.90 -8.23
CA GLY A 81 14.91 -18.01 -9.29
C GLY A 81 14.43 -18.54 -10.64
N VAL A 82 14.50 -17.67 -11.69
CA VAL A 82 14.14 -18.08 -13.04
C VAL A 82 14.85 -19.37 -13.42
N PRO A 83 14.18 -20.41 -13.96
CA PRO A 83 12.84 -20.37 -14.58
C PRO A 83 11.63 -20.51 -13.65
N PHE A 84 11.77 -20.77 -12.36
CA PHE A 84 10.67 -20.92 -11.41
C PHE A 84 10.88 -20.09 -10.16
N VAL A 85 10.07 -19.07 -9.99
CA VAL A 85 10.13 -18.14 -8.85
C VAL A 85 8.82 -18.18 -8.06
N LYS A 86 8.91 -17.90 -6.76
CA LYS A 86 7.76 -17.62 -5.90
C LYS A 86 7.97 -16.25 -5.26
N PRO A 87 7.42 -15.18 -5.84
CA PRO A 87 7.41 -13.86 -5.22
C PRO A 87 6.60 -13.87 -3.93
N TYR A 88 7.10 -13.25 -2.86
CA TYR A 88 6.42 -13.20 -1.56
C TYR A 88 6.37 -11.81 -0.92
N SER A 89 7.17 -10.87 -1.35
CA SER A 89 7.20 -9.50 -0.83
C SER A 89 7.65 -8.51 -1.91
N VAL A 90 7.28 -7.25 -1.74
CA VAL A 90 7.84 -6.13 -2.50
C VAL A 90 9.10 -5.66 -1.78
N LYS A 91 10.18 -5.43 -2.51
CA LYS A 91 11.41 -4.85 -1.94
C LYS A 91 11.16 -3.40 -1.53
N SER A 92 11.43 -3.07 -0.27
CA SER A 92 11.12 -1.75 0.29
C SER A 92 11.86 -0.61 -0.41
N GLU A 93 13.05 -0.86 -0.95
CA GLU A 93 13.85 0.10 -1.71
C GLU A 93 13.25 0.43 -3.08
N SER A 94 12.45 -0.46 -3.67
CA SER A 94 11.76 -0.24 -4.94
C SER A 94 10.46 0.55 -4.82
N ILE A 95 9.94 0.71 -3.60
CA ILE A 95 8.71 1.48 -3.37
C ILE A 95 9.00 2.96 -3.59
N PRO A 96 8.20 3.67 -4.43
CA PRO A 96 8.34 5.10 -4.62
C PRO A 96 8.39 5.85 -3.29
N ALA A 97 9.34 6.77 -3.13
CA ALA A 97 9.58 7.47 -1.85
C ALA A 97 8.31 8.16 -1.31
N ALA A 98 7.48 8.71 -2.19
CA ALA A 98 6.21 9.36 -1.81
C ALA A 98 5.17 8.38 -1.23
N LEU A 99 5.31 7.08 -1.51
CA LEU A 99 4.37 6.04 -1.08
C LEU A 99 4.85 5.27 0.15
N LYS A 100 6.13 5.32 0.48
CA LYS A 100 6.81 4.43 1.43
C LYS A 100 6.12 4.28 2.79
N ASP A 101 5.57 5.39 3.32
CA ASP A 101 4.89 5.43 4.63
C ASP A 101 3.37 5.60 4.50
N ASN A 102 2.85 5.56 3.28
CA ASN A 102 1.47 5.89 2.97
C ASN A 102 0.67 4.72 2.39
N VAL A 103 1.33 3.60 2.11
CA VAL A 103 0.69 2.39 1.57
C VAL A 103 1.29 1.13 2.16
N SER A 104 0.55 0.03 2.08
CA SER A 104 1.09 -1.32 2.29
C SER A 104 0.92 -2.16 1.03
N TYR A 105 1.84 -3.11 0.83
CA TYR A 105 1.77 -4.06 -0.27
C TYR A 105 1.58 -5.48 0.24
N SER A 106 0.82 -6.27 -0.51
CA SER A 106 0.76 -7.71 -0.35
C SER A 106 0.96 -8.40 -1.69
N VAL A 107 1.66 -9.53 -1.67
CA VAL A 107 1.91 -10.37 -2.84
C VAL A 107 1.18 -11.69 -2.64
N SER A 108 0.32 -12.06 -3.59
CA SER A 108 -0.40 -13.33 -3.60
C SER A 108 0.15 -14.22 -4.69
N CYS A 109 0.89 -15.24 -4.27
CA CYS A 109 1.50 -16.24 -5.13
C CYS A 109 1.57 -17.57 -4.36
N ASP A 110 0.68 -18.50 -4.66
CA ASP A 110 0.52 -19.74 -3.88
C ASP A 110 1.65 -20.73 -4.14
N ASP A 111 2.15 -20.79 -5.37
CA ASP A 111 3.14 -21.75 -5.82
C ASP A 111 4.28 -21.10 -6.61
N TYR A 112 5.31 -21.90 -6.94
CA TYR A 112 6.34 -21.49 -7.87
C TYR A 112 5.76 -21.34 -9.27
N ILE A 113 6.01 -20.20 -9.89
CA ILE A 113 5.54 -19.88 -11.23
C ILE A 113 6.72 -19.73 -12.19
N GLY A 114 6.51 -20.19 -13.42
CA GLY A 114 7.49 -20.10 -14.50
C GLY A 114 7.41 -18.77 -15.24
N ILE A 115 8.37 -18.54 -16.17
CA ILE A 115 8.34 -17.42 -17.10
C ILE A 115 7.00 -17.42 -17.86
N GLY A 116 6.36 -16.23 -17.95
CA GLY A 116 5.03 -16.04 -18.54
C GLY A 116 3.86 -16.29 -17.56
N GLY A 117 4.12 -16.88 -16.39
CA GLY A 117 3.12 -16.99 -15.34
C GLY A 117 2.90 -15.66 -14.61
N THR A 118 1.76 -15.49 -13.96
CA THR A 118 1.38 -14.25 -13.28
C THR A 118 1.13 -14.45 -11.80
N PHE A 119 1.31 -13.38 -11.03
CA PHE A 119 0.92 -13.29 -9.62
C PHE A 119 0.26 -11.95 -9.36
N LYS A 120 -0.54 -11.87 -8.30
CA LYS A 120 -1.28 -10.66 -7.95
C LYS A 120 -0.54 -9.86 -6.90
N VAL A 121 -0.43 -8.57 -7.12
CA VAL A 121 0.06 -7.58 -6.15
C VAL A 121 -1.09 -6.66 -5.77
N THR A 122 -1.25 -6.43 -4.48
CA THR A 122 -2.25 -5.51 -3.94
C THR A 122 -1.55 -4.39 -3.19
N CYS A 123 -1.95 -3.15 -3.47
CA CYS A 123 -1.53 -1.96 -2.76
C CYS A 123 -2.71 -1.40 -1.97
N SER A 124 -2.57 -1.30 -0.66
CA SER A 124 -3.59 -0.76 0.24
C SER A 124 -3.16 0.63 0.74
N PRO A 125 -3.85 1.71 0.33
CA PRO A 125 -3.50 3.06 0.76
C PRO A 125 -3.92 3.30 2.21
N TYR A 126 -3.09 4.05 2.94
CA TYR A 126 -3.47 4.59 4.25
C TYR A 126 -4.22 5.93 4.11
N SER A 127 -5.00 6.29 5.11
CA SER A 127 -5.74 7.55 5.14
C SER A 127 -4.85 8.80 5.06
N SER A 128 -3.56 8.67 5.35
CA SER A 128 -2.55 9.74 5.22
C SER A 128 -2.25 10.10 3.76
N LEU A 129 -2.45 9.17 2.82
CA LEU A 129 -2.11 9.38 1.41
C LEU A 129 -2.82 10.62 0.81
N ALA A 130 -4.13 10.69 0.98
CA ALA A 130 -4.91 11.83 0.49
C ALA A 130 -4.53 13.15 1.18
N ARG A 131 -4.17 13.10 2.48
CA ARG A 131 -3.72 14.28 3.24
C ARG A 131 -2.38 14.82 2.71
N ASN A 132 -1.56 13.95 2.15
CA ASN A 132 -0.28 14.32 1.53
C ASN A 132 -0.43 14.73 0.06
N GLY A 133 -1.67 14.93 -0.43
CA GLY A 133 -1.93 15.36 -1.79
C GLY A 133 -1.59 14.30 -2.85
N ILE A 134 -1.57 13.01 -2.47
CA ILE A 134 -1.25 11.91 -3.38
C ILE A 134 -2.53 11.14 -3.71
N THR A 135 -2.71 10.87 -5.00
CA THR A 135 -3.73 9.94 -5.51
C THR A 135 -3.04 8.79 -6.23
N LEU A 136 -3.62 7.60 -6.16
CA LEU A 136 -3.10 6.45 -6.87
C LEU A 136 -3.90 6.24 -8.16
N SER A 137 -3.20 5.79 -9.20
CA SER A 137 -3.80 5.33 -10.46
C SER A 137 -3.79 3.80 -10.55
N GLY A 138 -4.68 3.25 -11.36
CA GLY A 138 -4.73 1.82 -11.64
C GLY A 138 -6.08 1.18 -11.34
N LYS A 139 -6.13 -0.14 -11.52
CA LYS A 139 -7.33 -0.95 -11.25
C LYS A 139 -7.56 -1.07 -9.76
N THR A 140 -8.80 -0.88 -9.33
CA THR A 140 -9.20 -1.02 -7.92
C THR A 140 -10.11 -2.24 -7.73
N GLU A 141 -10.04 -2.80 -6.52
CA GLU A 141 -10.95 -3.81 -6.01
C GLU A 141 -11.36 -3.42 -4.58
N THR A 142 -12.40 -4.06 -4.06
CA THR A 142 -12.79 -3.92 -2.65
C THR A 142 -12.30 -5.15 -1.88
N ASN A 143 -11.58 -4.94 -0.79
CA ASN A 143 -11.13 -6.02 0.09
C ASN A 143 -12.26 -6.54 0.99
N ASP A 144 -11.99 -7.59 1.76
CA ASP A 144 -12.99 -8.23 2.64
C ASP A 144 -13.48 -7.31 3.78
N TRP A 145 -12.77 -6.22 4.07
CA TRP A 145 -13.14 -5.20 5.06
C TRP A 145 -13.91 -4.02 4.47
N GLY A 146 -14.14 -4.03 3.14
CA GLY A 146 -14.85 -2.96 2.44
C GLY A 146 -13.96 -1.80 1.98
N ASP A 147 -12.63 -1.89 2.17
CA ASP A 147 -11.71 -0.85 1.74
C ASP A 147 -11.36 -0.97 0.26
N THR A 148 -11.15 0.17 -0.38
CA THR A 148 -10.65 0.22 -1.76
C THR A 148 -9.15 -0.05 -1.78
N VAL A 149 -8.75 -1.06 -2.54
CA VAL A 149 -7.33 -1.43 -2.76
C VAL A 149 -7.01 -1.40 -4.25
N TYR A 150 -5.77 -1.11 -4.58
CA TYR A 150 -5.28 -1.16 -5.97
C TYR A 150 -4.66 -2.51 -6.24
N VAL A 151 -4.87 -3.04 -7.44
CA VAL A 151 -4.42 -4.39 -7.80
C VAL A 151 -3.78 -4.41 -9.18
N LYS A 152 -2.71 -5.22 -9.29
CA LYS A 152 -2.04 -5.47 -10.56
C LYS A 152 -1.60 -6.93 -10.65
N GLU A 153 -1.78 -7.54 -11.81
CA GLU A 153 -1.15 -8.80 -12.16
C GLU A 153 0.22 -8.51 -12.76
N ILE A 154 1.25 -9.14 -12.21
CA ILE A 154 2.63 -9.03 -12.67
C ILE A 154 3.01 -10.35 -13.34
N THR A 155 3.59 -10.26 -14.52
CA THR A 155 4.09 -11.42 -15.26
C THR A 155 5.55 -11.65 -14.91
N VAL A 156 5.91 -12.90 -14.63
CA VAL A 156 7.31 -13.30 -14.44
C VAL A 156 8.02 -13.33 -15.79
N ASP A 157 9.13 -12.64 -15.87
CA ASP A 157 9.98 -12.58 -17.06
C ASP A 157 11.47 -12.78 -16.67
N GLU A 158 12.37 -12.57 -17.62
CA GLU A 158 13.81 -12.74 -17.44
C GLU A 158 14.46 -11.69 -16.51
N THR A 159 13.74 -10.64 -16.11
CA THR A 159 14.24 -9.61 -15.18
C THR A 159 14.18 -10.07 -13.72
N PHE A 160 13.41 -11.12 -13.43
CA PHE A 160 13.37 -11.74 -12.12
C PHE A 160 14.70 -12.41 -11.77
N PRO A 161 15.04 -12.53 -10.47
CA PRO A 161 16.30 -13.14 -10.05
C PRO A 161 16.50 -14.53 -10.67
N ALA A 162 17.64 -14.76 -11.29
CA ALA A 162 17.97 -16.08 -11.84
C ALA A 162 18.48 -17.01 -10.72
N TYR A 163 18.02 -18.26 -10.73
CA TYR A 163 18.51 -19.29 -9.81
C TYR A 163 19.99 -19.59 -10.04
N VAL A 164 20.41 -19.62 -11.30
CA VAL A 164 21.78 -19.83 -11.71
C VAL A 164 22.29 -18.59 -12.42
N THR A 165 23.28 -17.91 -11.83
CA THR A 165 23.97 -16.76 -12.42
C THR A 165 25.37 -17.15 -12.86
N ALA A 166 26.06 -16.29 -13.60
CA ALA A 166 27.46 -16.50 -13.93
C ALA A 166 28.34 -16.64 -12.68
N ASP A 167 27.99 -15.92 -11.60
CA ASP A 167 28.77 -15.90 -10.35
C ASP A 167 28.56 -17.16 -9.48
N ASN A 168 27.34 -17.73 -9.47
CA ASN A 168 27.01 -18.88 -8.65
C ASN A 168 26.85 -20.18 -9.43
N GLY A 169 26.97 -20.13 -10.76
CA GLY A 169 26.67 -21.26 -11.64
C GLY A 169 27.48 -22.51 -11.31
N LYS A 170 28.77 -22.35 -11.00
CA LYS A 170 29.62 -23.48 -10.60
C LYS A 170 29.15 -24.09 -9.27
N ALA A 171 28.91 -23.28 -8.26
CA ALA A 171 28.42 -23.75 -6.95
C ALA A 171 27.05 -24.42 -7.04
N ALA A 172 26.17 -23.89 -7.88
CA ALA A 172 24.87 -24.51 -8.16
C ALA A 172 25.02 -25.87 -8.85
N MET A 173 25.89 -25.98 -9.84
CA MET A 173 26.19 -27.25 -10.52
C MET A 173 26.82 -28.28 -9.59
N ASP A 174 27.76 -27.86 -8.76
CA ASP A 174 28.41 -28.74 -7.78
C ASP A 174 27.38 -29.24 -6.74
N SER A 175 26.47 -28.40 -6.31
CA SER A 175 25.37 -28.76 -5.40
C SER A 175 24.39 -29.76 -6.03
N TYR A 176 24.01 -29.57 -7.29
CA TYR A 176 23.18 -30.51 -8.03
C TYR A 176 23.86 -31.86 -8.23
N GLN A 177 25.16 -31.86 -8.56
CA GLN A 177 25.95 -33.09 -8.71
C GLN A 177 26.00 -33.87 -7.39
N SER A 178 26.28 -33.17 -6.27
CA SER A 178 26.27 -33.79 -4.95
C SER A 178 24.90 -34.40 -4.60
N TYR A 179 23.81 -33.71 -4.88
CA TYR A 179 22.46 -34.27 -4.67
C TYR A 179 22.19 -35.50 -5.51
N ILE A 180 22.61 -35.52 -6.77
CA ILE A 180 22.47 -36.69 -7.66
C ILE A 180 23.29 -37.87 -7.14
N ASP A 181 24.52 -37.63 -6.74
CA ASP A 181 25.44 -38.64 -6.21
C ASP A 181 24.88 -39.25 -4.91
N ASP A 182 24.34 -38.46 -4.01
CA ASP A 182 23.69 -38.94 -2.79
C ASP A 182 22.45 -39.79 -3.10
N LYS A 183 21.63 -39.38 -4.06
CA LYS A 183 20.46 -40.15 -4.50
C LYS A 183 20.85 -41.51 -5.16
N ILE A 184 21.89 -41.51 -5.95
CA ILE A 184 22.43 -42.75 -6.56
C ILE A 184 22.94 -43.69 -5.45
N GLU A 185 23.63 -43.16 -4.43
CA GLU A 185 24.13 -43.97 -3.33
C GLU A 185 22.99 -44.56 -2.47
N ASP A 186 21.94 -43.76 -2.19
CA ASP A 186 20.75 -44.23 -1.50
C ASP A 186 20.05 -45.33 -2.27
N MET A 187 19.87 -45.16 -3.58
CA MET A 187 19.31 -46.24 -4.42
C MET A 187 20.19 -47.51 -4.44
N ARG A 188 21.51 -47.34 -4.43
CA ARG A 188 22.45 -48.47 -4.34
C ARG A 188 22.28 -49.24 -3.02
N LYS A 189 22.11 -48.50 -1.89
CA LYS A 189 21.88 -49.09 -0.57
C LYS A 189 20.54 -49.85 -0.52
N ASP A 190 19.50 -49.28 -1.08
CA ASP A 190 18.17 -49.91 -1.17
C ASP A 190 18.20 -51.19 -1.99
N ILE A 191 18.85 -51.18 -3.14
CA ILE A 191 19.02 -52.35 -3.98
C ILE A 191 19.82 -53.45 -3.23
N LYS A 192 20.91 -53.09 -2.55
CA LYS A 192 21.67 -54.05 -1.74
C LYS A 192 20.84 -54.60 -0.58
N GLY A 193 20.01 -53.78 0.07
CA GLY A 193 19.16 -54.16 1.19
C GLY A 193 18.06 -55.14 0.76
N HIS A 194 17.50 -54.99 -0.43
CA HIS A 194 16.38 -55.79 -0.92
C HIS A 194 16.78 -57.07 -1.65
N TYR A 195 17.91 -57.05 -2.36
CA TYR A 195 18.30 -58.13 -3.28
C TYR A 195 19.62 -58.82 -2.94
N GLY A 196 20.20 -58.53 -1.79
CA GLY A 196 21.49 -59.08 -1.44
C GLY A 196 22.60 -58.59 -2.40
N ASN A 197 23.69 -59.34 -2.51
CA ASN A 197 24.78 -59.00 -3.39
C ASN A 197 24.43 -59.24 -4.88
N ILE A 198 23.52 -58.43 -5.43
CA ILE A 198 23.33 -58.41 -6.88
C ILE A 198 24.51 -57.63 -7.51
N TYR A 199 25.23 -58.37 -8.26
CA TYR A 199 26.45 -58.01 -8.95
C TYR A 199 26.27 -56.82 -9.88
N ARG A 200 27.23 -55.88 -9.79
CA ARG A 200 27.62 -54.86 -10.74
C ARG A 200 26.57 -54.55 -11.81
N VAL A 201 25.85 -53.47 -11.58
CA VAL A 201 25.25 -52.75 -12.69
C VAL A 201 26.33 -51.81 -13.21
N PHE A 202 26.67 -51.97 -14.47
CA PHE A 202 27.69 -51.20 -15.20
C PHE A 202 27.28 -49.74 -15.34
#